data_0abd49473b0484b12a3bf3455ac996d9
#
_entry.id   0abd49473b0484b12a3bf3455ac996d9
#
_cell.length_a   1.000
_cell.length_b   1.000
_cell.length_c   1.000
_cell.angle_alpha   90.00
_cell.angle_beta   90.00
_cell.angle_gamma   90.00
#
_symmetry.space_group_name_H-M   'P 1'
#
loop_
_entity.id
_entity.type
_entity.pdbx_description
1 polymer ?
#
loop_
_entity_poly.entity_id
_entity_poly.type
_entity_poly.pdbx_seq_one_letter_code
_entity_poly.pdbx_strand_id
1 'polypeptide(L)'
;IFISHQIEIKAPLFQGLINRLNRWVMNRYDEVWIPDYADKPGLAGDLSHSQKMPLRYKYIGPLSRFNKKITQGTSAGKVVVIVSGPEPQRTLFENQIIARFKASSEKVIILSGKPHIENKEEADNITIVNHLNDDDLIKELESASMVIARSGYSTIMDFHVLGVNAEYIATPGQTEQEYLMQLHS
;
A
#
# COMPACT_ATOMS: atom_id res chain seq x y z
N ILE A 1 20.14 10.72 -9.02
CA ILE A 1 19.34 10.39 -7.82
C ILE A 1 18.71 9.01 -8.02
N PHE A 2 18.66 8.22 -6.97
CA PHE A 2 17.94 6.94 -6.89
C PHE A 2 16.91 7.04 -5.77
N ILE A 3 15.66 6.69 -6.03
CA ILE A 3 14.58 6.77 -5.02
C ILE A 3 14.14 5.37 -4.67
N SER A 4 14.25 4.98 -3.39
CA SER A 4 13.81 3.68 -2.91
C SER A 4 13.65 3.68 -1.38
N HIS A 5 12.61 3.00 -0.90
CA HIS A 5 12.47 2.64 0.50
C HIS A 5 13.13 1.27 0.81
N GLN A 6 13.40 0.46 -0.23
CA GLN A 6 14.04 -0.86 -0.08
C GLN A 6 15.57 -0.73 -0.06
N ILE A 7 16.11 -0.17 1.00
CA ILE A 7 17.55 -0.20 1.27
C ILE A 7 17.98 -1.61 1.64
N GLU A 8 17.11 -2.31 2.38
CA GLU A 8 17.24 -3.73 2.64
C GLU A 8 16.10 -4.51 1.97
N ILE A 9 16.49 -5.52 1.18
CA ILE A 9 15.55 -6.44 0.52
C ILE A 9 15.43 -7.67 1.40
N LYS A 10 14.20 -8.01 1.83
CA LYS A 10 13.90 -9.25 2.51
C LYS A 10 13.79 -10.37 1.47
N ALA A 11 14.66 -11.34 1.52
CA ALA A 11 14.67 -12.47 0.59
C ALA A 11 14.88 -13.78 1.33
N PRO A 12 14.16 -14.86 0.98
CA PRO A 12 14.27 -16.15 1.68
C PRO A 12 15.64 -16.82 1.46
N LEU A 13 16.28 -16.55 0.33
CA LEU A 13 17.59 -17.09 -0.02
C LEU A 13 18.54 -15.98 -0.48
N PHE A 14 19.82 -16.11 -0.15
CA PHE A 14 20.88 -15.20 -0.59
C PHE A 14 20.68 -13.72 -0.24
N GLN A 15 19.89 -13.40 0.80
CA GLN A 15 19.60 -12.02 1.20
C GLN A 15 20.85 -11.14 1.34
N GLY A 16 21.93 -11.67 1.91
CA GLY A 16 23.19 -10.93 2.06
C GLY A 16 23.84 -10.53 0.74
N LEU A 17 23.81 -11.43 -0.27
CA LEU A 17 24.33 -11.16 -1.60
C LEU A 17 23.46 -10.16 -2.35
N ILE A 18 22.13 -10.33 -2.28
CA ILE A 18 21.16 -9.42 -2.88
C ILE A 18 21.34 -8.02 -2.32
N ASN A 19 21.43 -7.86 -1.00
CA ASN A 19 21.61 -6.58 -0.36
C ASN A 19 22.99 -5.95 -0.63
N ARG A 20 24.04 -6.78 -0.81
CA ARG A 20 25.34 -6.27 -1.25
C ARG A 20 25.27 -5.70 -2.66
N LEU A 21 24.60 -6.40 -3.59
CA LEU A 21 24.41 -5.93 -4.96
C LEU A 21 23.51 -4.68 -4.99
N ASN A 22 22.42 -4.66 -4.23
CA ASN A 22 21.53 -3.51 -4.12
C ASN A 22 22.30 -2.25 -3.71
N ARG A 23 23.11 -2.32 -2.64
CA ARG A 23 23.94 -1.20 -2.21
C ARG A 23 25.00 -0.81 -3.24
N TRP A 24 25.59 -1.78 -3.94
CA TRP A 24 26.55 -1.48 -4.99
C TRP A 24 25.91 -0.69 -6.13
N VAL A 25 24.67 -1.03 -6.52
CA VAL A 25 23.89 -0.25 -7.49
C VAL A 25 23.57 1.14 -6.96
N MET A 26 23.04 1.25 -5.73
CA MET A 26 22.71 2.53 -5.10
C MET A 26 23.90 3.49 -5.02
N ASN A 27 25.09 2.97 -4.71
CA ASN A 27 26.31 3.76 -4.61
C ASN A 27 26.83 4.28 -5.96
N ARG A 28 26.24 3.89 -7.10
CA ARG A 28 26.53 4.44 -8.45
C ARG A 28 25.80 5.77 -8.71
N TYR A 29 24.82 6.09 -7.88
CA TYR A 29 24.08 7.34 -7.98
C TYR A 29 24.69 8.40 -7.06
N ASP A 30 24.48 9.67 -7.42
CA ASP A 30 24.98 10.81 -6.63
C ASP A 30 24.36 10.85 -5.23
N GLU A 31 23.08 10.49 -5.12
CA GLU A 31 22.33 10.45 -3.88
C GLU A 31 21.19 9.44 -3.94
N VAL A 32 20.91 8.80 -2.81
CA VAL A 32 19.74 7.91 -2.61
C VAL A 32 18.73 8.64 -1.76
N TRP A 33 17.54 8.83 -2.30
CA TRP A 33 16.41 9.40 -1.56
C TRP A 33 15.52 8.29 -1.04
N ILE A 34 15.29 8.33 0.29
CA ILE A 34 14.50 7.33 0.99
C ILE A 34 13.16 7.98 1.35
N PRO A 35 12.05 7.54 0.72
CA PRO A 35 10.72 8.08 1.00
C PRO A 35 10.15 7.49 2.31
N ASP A 36 10.78 7.82 3.43
CA ASP A 36 10.41 7.42 4.77
C ASP A 36 10.91 8.47 5.78
N TYR A 37 10.54 8.32 7.03
CA TYR A 37 11.08 9.12 8.14
C TYR A 37 12.46 8.62 8.56
N ALA A 38 13.32 9.55 9.03
CA ALA A 38 14.64 9.19 9.54
C ALA A 38 14.57 8.47 10.89
N ASP A 39 13.54 8.73 11.67
CA ASP A 39 13.31 8.11 12.97
C ASP A 39 12.71 6.72 12.81
N LYS A 40 13.27 5.75 13.52
CA LYS A 40 12.76 4.37 13.53
C LYS A 40 11.44 4.25 14.29
N PRO A 41 10.55 3.35 13.86
CA PRO A 41 10.73 2.40 12.76
C PRO A 41 10.46 3.00 11.38
N GLY A 42 9.98 4.24 11.25
CA GLY A 42 9.46 4.79 10.01
C GLY A 42 8.22 4.04 9.53
N LEU A 43 7.89 4.16 8.25
CA LEU A 43 6.77 3.43 7.62
C LEU A 43 7.21 2.11 6.98
N ALA A 44 8.47 2.00 6.58
CA ALA A 44 9.00 0.80 5.93
C ALA A 44 9.84 -0.08 6.88
N GLY A 45 9.98 0.29 8.14
CA GLY A 45 10.72 -0.48 9.14
C GLY A 45 12.16 -0.77 8.71
N ASP A 46 12.57 -2.03 8.82
CA ASP A 46 13.93 -2.45 8.44
C ASP A 46 14.22 -2.27 6.95
N LEU A 47 13.19 -2.21 6.08
CA LEU A 47 13.42 -2.04 4.64
C LEU A 47 14.13 -0.72 4.35
N SER A 48 13.80 0.35 5.07
CA SER A 48 14.40 1.69 4.94
C SER A 48 15.54 1.94 5.92
N HIS A 49 15.62 1.17 7.01
CA HIS A 49 16.55 1.36 8.12
C HIS A 49 17.57 0.21 8.26
N SER A 50 18.24 -0.14 7.16
CA SER A 50 19.28 -1.17 7.17
C SER A 50 20.46 -0.82 8.07
N GLN A 51 21.11 -1.83 8.65
CA GLN A 51 22.41 -1.63 9.35
C GLN A 51 23.52 -1.14 8.43
N LYS A 52 23.39 -1.39 7.12
CA LYS A 52 24.36 -1.02 6.09
C LYS A 52 23.72 -0.11 5.07
N MET A 53 23.76 1.20 5.36
CA MET A 53 23.22 2.23 4.47
C MET A 53 24.09 2.47 3.23
N PRO A 54 23.54 3.06 2.15
CA PRO A 54 24.32 3.62 1.05
C PRO A 54 25.28 4.74 1.53
N LEU A 55 26.31 5.06 0.72
CA LEU A 55 27.30 6.09 1.09
C LEU A 55 26.70 7.49 1.19
N ARG A 56 25.74 7.81 0.31
CA ARG A 56 25.09 9.12 0.25
C ARG A 56 23.58 8.90 0.16
N TYR A 57 22.89 9.25 1.22
CA TYR A 57 21.45 9.08 1.29
C TYR A 57 20.77 10.21 2.07
N LYS A 58 19.48 10.38 1.83
CA LYS A 58 18.64 11.34 2.53
C LYS A 58 17.24 10.77 2.70
N TYR A 59 16.70 10.85 3.90
CA TYR A 59 15.27 10.63 4.13
C TYR A 59 14.51 11.88 3.70
N ILE A 60 13.43 11.68 2.92
CA ILE A 60 12.64 12.76 2.32
C ILE A 60 11.19 12.80 2.81
N GLY A 61 10.86 11.93 3.79
CA GLY A 61 9.50 11.74 4.23
C GLY A 61 8.67 10.92 3.24
N PRO A 62 7.43 10.55 3.59
CA PRO A 62 6.55 9.79 2.73
C PRO A 62 6.22 10.58 1.45
N LEU A 63 6.27 9.90 0.31
CA LEU A 63 5.84 10.44 -0.98
C LEU A 63 4.38 10.05 -1.21
N SER A 64 3.50 11.00 -1.00
CA SER A 64 2.05 10.84 -1.23
C SER A 64 1.54 11.88 -2.21
N ARG A 65 0.51 11.52 -2.96
CA ARG A 65 -0.28 12.48 -3.77
C ARG A 65 -1.22 13.33 -2.91
N PHE A 66 -1.43 12.93 -1.65
CA PHE A 66 -2.26 13.65 -0.70
C PHE A 66 -1.41 14.53 0.22
N ASN A 67 -2.00 15.62 0.70
CA ASN A 67 -1.34 16.60 1.56
C ASN A 67 -2.21 17.03 2.76
N LYS A 68 -3.30 16.30 3.03
CA LYS A 68 -4.24 16.59 4.12
C LYS A 68 -4.59 15.32 4.89
N LYS A 69 -4.92 15.46 6.17
CA LYS A 69 -5.56 14.40 6.95
C LYS A 69 -7.07 14.46 6.78
N ILE A 70 -7.69 13.29 6.85
CA ILE A 70 -9.14 13.11 6.85
C ILE A 70 -9.57 12.47 8.17
N THR A 71 -10.83 12.55 8.48
CA THR A 71 -11.43 11.79 9.57
C THR A 71 -12.15 10.59 8.97
N GLN A 72 -11.58 9.40 9.17
CA GLN A 72 -12.22 8.16 8.74
C GLN A 72 -13.56 7.99 9.44
N GLY A 73 -14.57 7.59 8.68
CA GLY A 73 -15.93 7.44 9.19
C GLY A 73 -16.06 6.30 10.20
N THR A 74 -17.10 6.44 11.03
CA THR A 74 -17.52 5.40 11.97
C THR A 74 -18.89 4.83 11.57
N SER A 75 -19.38 5.14 10.37
CA SER A 75 -20.66 4.65 9.87
C SER A 75 -20.63 3.13 9.76
N ALA A 76 -21.27 2.46 10.70
CA ALA A 76 -21.32 1.00 10.74
C ALA A 76 -21.80 0.42 9.39
N GLY A 77 -21.10 -0.58 8.91
CA GLY A 77 -21.49 -1.36 7.74
C GLY A 77 -21.04 -0.84 6.37
N LYS A 78 -20.10 0.10 6.30
CA LYS A 78 -19.47 0.47 5.01
C LYS A 78 -18.00 0.07 4.96
N VAL A 79 -17.66 -0.74 3.96
CA VAL A 79 -16.29 -1.21 3.71
C VAL A 79 -15.80 -0.65 2.38
N VAL A 80 -14.61 -0.07 2.36
CA VAL A 80 -13.94 0.36 1.14
C VAL A 80 -12.72 -0.51 0.90
N VAL A 81 -12.61 -1.10 -0.28
CA VAL A 81 -11.52 -1.99 -0.65
C VAL A 81 -10.75 -1.39 -1.82
N ILE A 82 -9.44 -1.23 -1.65
CA ILE A 82 -8.56 -0.77 -2.72
C ILE A 82 -7.76 -1.94 -3.27
N VAL A 83 -8.15 -2.35 -4.47
CA VAL A 83 -7.48 -3.42 -5.20
C VAL A 83 -6.36 -2.82 -6.05
N SER A 84 -5.15 -3.30 -5.85
CA SER A 84 -3.96 -2.84 -6.57
C SER A 84 -3.05 -4.02 -6.95
N GLY A 85 -2.07 -3.73 -7.80
CA GLY A 85 -1.08 -4.71 -8.24
C GLY A 85 -1.32 -5.24 -9.65
N PRO A 86 -0.39 -6.07 -10.17
CA PRO A 86 -0.49 -6.65 -11.50
C PRO A 86 -1.45 -7.83 -11.55
N GLU A 87 -1.89 -8.17 -12.75
CA GLU A 87 -2.59 -9.46 -12.99
C GLU A 87 -1.60 -10.64 -12.87
N PRO A 88 -2.08 -11.82 -12.46
CA PRO A 88 -3.45 -12.16 -12.05
C PRO A 88 -3.78 -11.84 -10.58
N GLN A 89 -2.81 -11.34 -9.80
CA GLN A 89 -2.96 -11.14 -8.35
C GLN A 89 -4.04 -10.12 -7.98
N ARG A 90 -4.27 -9.15 -8.85
CA ARG A 90 -5.34 -8.16 -8.70
C ARG A 90 -6.72 -8.82 -8.78
N THR A 91 -6.98 -9.59 -9.85
CA THR A 91 -8.24 -10.33 -10.02
C THR A 91 -8.45 -11.37 -8.91
N LEU A 92 -7.41 -12.07 -8.48
CA LEU A 92 -7.51 -13.03 -7.38
C LEU A 92 -7.90 -12.35 -6.06
N PHE A 93 -7.35 -11.17 -5.78
CA PHE A 93 -7.70 -10.41 -4.59
C PHE A 93 -9.14 -9.88 -4.66
N GLU A 94 -9.57 -9.33 -5.80
CA GLU A 94 -10.94 -8.88 -6.04
C GLU A 94 -11.93 -10.03 -5.76
N ASN A 95 -11.70 -11.21 -6.32
CA ASN A 95 -12.53 -12.40 -6.10
C ASN A 95 -12.54 -12.85 -4.62
N GLN A 96 -11.40 -12.77 -3.93
CA GLN A 96 -11.31 -13.09 -2.50
C GLN A 96 -12.19 -12.14 -1.66
N ILE A 97 -12.17 -10.85 -1.97
CA ILE A 97 -13.00 -9.86 -1.30
C ILE A 97 -14.49 -10.09 -1.59
N ILE A 98 -14.85 -10.34 -2.83
CA ILE A 98 -16.24 -10.66 -3.21
C ILE A 98 -16.73 -11.89 -2.42
N ALA A 99 -15.93 -12.95 -2.36
CA ALA A 99 -16.29 -14.16 -1.62
C ALA A 99 -16.44 -13.89 -0.10
N ARG A 100 -15.56 -13.03 0.48
CA ARG A 100 -15.61 -12.66 1.92
C ARG A 100 -16.91 -11.95 2.27
N PHE A 101 -17.39 -11.05 1.41
CA PHE A 101 -18.51 -10.16 1.73
C PHE A 101 -19.84 -10.50 1.05
N LYS A 102 -19.90 -11.51 0.18
CA LYS A 102 -21.12 -11.89 -0.57
C LYS A 102 -22.33 -12.15 0.33
N ALA A 103 -22.14 -12.69 1.52
CA ALA A 103 -23.21 -12.98 2.48
C ALA A 103 -23.24 -11.99 3.66
N SER A 104 -22.50 -10.91 3.58
CA SER A 104 -22.46 -9.87 4.61
C SER A 104 -23.59 -8.85 4.44
N SER A 105 -24.01 -8.23 5.52
CA SER A 105 -24.92 -7.07 5.50
C SER A 105 -24.20 -5.75 5.25
N GLU A 106 -22.88 -5.75 5.19
CA GLU A 106 -22.05 -4.56 4.98
C GLU A 106 -22.12 -4.12 3.52
N LYS A 107 -22.17 -2.81 3.32
CA LYS A 107 -22.04 -2.23 1.96
C LYS A 107 -20.57 -2.15 1.59
N VAL A 108 -20.18 -2.81 0.52
CA VAL A 108 -18.78 -2.91 0.08
C VAL A 108 -18.59 -2.17 -1.22
N ILE A 109 -17.61 -1.26 -1.24
CA ILE A 109 -17.15 -0.61 -2.47
C ILE A 109 -15.76 -1.13 -2.78
N ILE A 110 -15.61 -1.76 -3.95
CA ILE A 110 -14.34 -2.30 -4.44
C ILE A 110 -13.80 -1.38 -5.54
N LEU A 111 -12.64 -0.79 -5.33
CA LEU A 111 -11.92 -0.01 -6.33
C LEU A 111 -10.93 -0.94 -7.05
N SER A 112 -11.28 -1.35 -8.28
CA SER A 112 -10.56 -2.38 -9.04
C SER A 112 -9.23 -1.92 -9.63
N GLY A 113 -8.92 -0.61 -9.61
CA GLY A 113 -7.69 -0.05 -10.16
C GLY A 113 -7.55 -0.24 -11.68
N LYS A 114 -8.66 -0.17 -12.43
CA LYS A 114 -8.72 -0.30 -13.90
C LYS A 114 -9.15 1.03 -14.55
N PRO A 115 -8.30 2.06 -14.61
CA PRO A 115 -8.71 3.42 -15.00
C PRO A 115 -9.18 3.56 -16.46
N HIS A 116 -8.90 2.57 -17.31
CA HIS A 116 -9.28 2.60 -18.73
C HIS A 116 -10.67 1.98 -19.01
N ILE A 117 -11.37 1.50 -17.99
CA ILE A 117 -12.68 0.86 -18.10
C ILE A 117 -13.66 1.65 -17.24
N GLU A 118 -14.55 2.38 -17.88
CA GLU A 118 -15.64 3.10 -17.18
C GLU A 118 -16.82 2.14 -16.96
N ASN A 119 -16.70 1.23 -16.01
CA ASN A 119 -17.82 0.38 -15.61
C ASN A 119 -18.01 0.47 -14.10
N LYS A 120 -19.27 0.57 -13.70
CA LYS A 120 -19.73 0.35 -12.35
C LYS A 120 -20.59 -0.90 -12.38
N GLU A 121 -20.22 -1.91 -11.61
CA GLU A 121 -21.00 -3.14 -11.46
C GLU A 121 -21.59 -3.16 -10.05
N GLU A 122 -22.89 -3.42 -9.95
CA GLU A 122 -23.60 -3.53 -8.69
C GLU A 122 -24.24 -4.91 -8.58
N ALA A 123 -23.96 -5.58 -7.48
CA ALA A 123 -24.58 -6.87 -7.15
C ALA A 123 -24.81 -6.92 -5.62
N ASP A 124 -26.06 -7.00 -5.23
CA ASP A 124 -26.48 -7.07 -3.83
C ASP A 124 -25.88 -5.94 -2.98
N ASN A 125 -24.97 -6.29 -2.08
CA ASN A 125 -24.28 -5.36 -1.18
C ASN A 125 -22.90 -4.89 -1.69
N ILE A 126 -22.47 -5.33 -2.89
CA ILE A 126 -21.14 -5.04 -3.43
C ILE A 126 -21.26 -4.15 -4.67
N THR A 127 -20.54 -3.05 -4.64
CA THR A 127 -20.35 -2.14 -5.77
C THR A 127 -18.91 -2.17 -6.22
N ILE A 128 -18.66 -2.52 -7.49
CA ILE A 128 -17.32 -2.49 -8.08
C ILE A 128 -17.19 -1.24 -8.93
N VAL A 129 -16.18 -0.41 -8.63
CA VAL A 129 -15.86 0.82 -9.36
C VAL A 129 -14.44 0.70 -9.88
N ASN A 130 -14.25 0.91 -11.17
CA ASN A 130 -12.93 0.71 -11.76
C ASN A 130 -11.91 1.77 -11.39
N HIS A 131 -12.35 3.03 -11.23
CA HIS A 131 -11.49 4.14 -10.83
C HIS A 131 -12.31 5.24 -10.15
N LEU A 132 -11.70 5.94 -9.20
CA LEU A 132 -12.17 7.20 -8.62
C LEU A 132 -11.06 8.24 -8.75
N ASN A 133 -11.44 9.51 -8.95
CA ASN A 133 -10.52 10.61 -8.73
C ASN A 133 -10.20 10.77 -7.23
N ASP A 134 -9.20 11.58 -6.90
CA ASP A 134 -8.74 11.71 -5.52
C ASP A 134 -9.78 12.29 -4.57
N ASP A 135 -10.61 13.22 -5.01
CA ASP A 135 -11.66 13.82 -4.17
C ASP A 135 -12.77 12.82 -3.86
N ASP A 136 -13.18 12.01 -4.83
CA ASP A 136 -14.20 10.98 -4.62
C ASP A 136 -13.64 9.82 -3.80
N LEU A 137 -12.39 9.43 -3.99
CA LEU A 137 -11.72 8.45 -3.13
C LEU A 137 -11.71 8.93 -1.66
N ILE A 138 -11.37 10.20 -1.42
CA ILE A 138 -11.38 10.77 -0.07
C ILE A 138 -12.78 10.67 0.56
N LYS A 139 -13.84 11.04 -0.16
CA LYS A 139 -15.24 10.93 0.34
C LYS A 139 -15.60 9.48 0.72
N GLU A 140 -15.17 8.52 -0.11
CA GLU A 140 -15.38 7.11 0.18
C GLU A 140 -14.65 6.68 1.47
N LEU A 141 -13.38 7.08 1.63
CA LEU A 141 -12.58 6.79 2.82
C LEU A 141 -13.13 7.49 4.07
N GLU A 142 -13.58 8.74 3.96
CA GLU A 142 -14.22 9.48 5.05
C GLU A 142 -15.51 8.82 5.54
N SER A 143 -16.24 8.12 4.66
CA SER A 143 -17.48 7.42 5.01
C SER A 143 -17.28 5.96 5.42
N ALA A 144 -16.08 5.41 5.28
CA ALA A 144 -15.79 3.99 5.54
C ALA A 144 -15.56 3.71 7.03
N SER A 145 -16.23 2.69 7.57
CA SER A 145 -15.91 2.12 8.88
C SER A 145 -14.73 1.14 8.84
N MET A 146 -14.48 0.55 7.66
CA MET A 146 -13.37 -0.37 7.43
C MET A 146 -12.76 -0.07 6.05
N VAL A 147 -11.45 -0.06 5.99
CA VAL A 147 -10.69 0.05 4.75
C VAL A 147 -9.81 -1.18 4.62
N ILE A 148 -9.81 -1.80 3.44
CA ILE A 148 -8.96 -2.97 3.14
C ILE A 148 -8.12 -2.66 1.92
N ALA A 149 -6.83 -2.97 1.96
CA ALA A 149 -5.93 -2.74 0.85
C ALA A 149 -4.78 -3.75 0.78
N ARG A 150 -4.10 -3.82 -0.37
CA ARG A 150 -2.79 -4.47 -0.43
C ARG A 150 -1.77 -3.65 0.36
N SER A 151 -0.84 -4.34 1.03
CA SER A 151 0.26 -3.75 1.80
C SER A 151 1.40 -3.21 0.90
N GLY A 152 1.03 -2.57 -0.22
CA GLY A 152 2.00 -1.88 -1.06
C GLY A 152 2.47 -0.57 -0.41
N TYR A 153 3.77 -0.28 -0.47
CA TYR A 153 4.34 0.85 0.25
C TYR A 153 3.76 2.22 -0.15
N SER A 154 3.42 2.42 -1.43
CA SER A 154 2.74 3.65 -1.87
C SER A 154 1.36 3.83 -1.21
N THR A 155 0.60 2.75 -1.06
CA THR A 155 -0.70 2.79 -0.36
C THR A 155 -0.52 3.10 1.12
N ILE A 156 0.50 2.53 1.76
CA ILE A 156 0.84 2.81 3.16
C ILE A 156 1.21 4.28 3.34
N MET A 157 2.03 4.86 2.46
CA MET A 157 2.37 6.29 2.50
C MET A 157 1.14 7.18 2.32
N ASP A 158 0.26 6.86 1.35
CA ASP A 158 -0.98 7.60 1.12
C ASP A 158 -1.90 7.55 2.34
N PHE A 159 -2.13 6.38 2.90
CA PHE A 159 -2.99 6.21 4.08
C PHE A 159 -2.40 6.84 5.33
N HIS A 160 -1.08 6.79 5.51
CA HIS A 160 -0.41 7.48 6.60
C HIS A 160 -0.64 9.00 6.52
N VAL A 161 -0.47 9.61 5.33
CA VAL A 161 -0.70 11.05 5.14
C VAL A 161 -2.17 11.41 5.35
N LEU A 162 -3.09 10.59 4.86
CA LEU A 162 -4.52 10.78 5.05
C LEU A 162 -4.98 10.52 6.50
N GLY A 163 -4.22 9.77 7.30
CA GLY A 163 -4.63 9.34 8.64
C GLY A 163 -5.66 8.21 8.62
N VAL A 164 -5.65 7.38 7.57
CA VAL A 164 -6.55 6.23 7.38
C VAL A 164 -5.94 4.98 8.01
N ASN A 165 -6.73 4.29 8.82
CA ASN A 165 -6.40 2.94 9.29
C ASN A 165 -6.99 1.90 8.35
N ALA A 166 -6.19 0.92 7.95
CA ALA A 166 -6.62 -0.12 7.02
C ALA A 166 -6.20 -1.52 7.47
N GLU A 167 -7.02 -2.50 7.11
CA GLU A 167 -6.63 -3.91 7.11
C GLU A 167 -5.76 -4.16 5.88
N TYR A 168 -4.50 -4.50 6.08
CA TYR A 168 -3.57 -4.79 4.99
C TYR A 168 -3.54 -6.28 4.69
N ILE A 169 -3.59 -6.63 3.40
CA ILE A 169 -3.51 -8.01 2.92
C ILE A 169 -2.36 -8.11 1.92
N ALA A 170 -1.33 -8.87 2.26
CA ALA A 170 -0.18 -9.06 1.39
C ALA A 170 -0.52 -9.87 0.13
N THR A 171 0.19 -9.60 -0.96
CA THR A 171 0.21 -10.50 -2.11
C THR A 171 1.05 -11.72 -1.76
N PRO A 172 0.52 -12.95 -1.85
CA PRO A 172 1.28 -14.15 -1.52
C PRO A 172 2.60 -14.24 -2.29
N GLY A 173 3.69 -14.51 -1.58
CA GLY A 173 5.04 -14.62 -2.16
C GLY A 173 5.74 -13.29 -2.41
N GLN A 174 5.14 -12.16 -2.09
CA GLN A 174 5.82 -10.86 -2.10
C GLN A 174 6.32 -10.52 -0.69
N THR A 175 7.58 -10.87 -0.42
CA THR A 175 8.21 -10.75 0.90
C THR A 175 8.18 -9.34 1.47
N GLU A 176 8.25 -8.31 0.62
CA GLU A 176 8.07 -6.92 1.02
C GLU A 176 6.67 -6.68 1.59
N GLN A 177 5.64 -7.08 0.85
CA GLN A 177 4.26 -6.87 1.29
C GLN A 177 3.91 -7.68 2.53
N GLU A 178 4.43 -8.91 2.64
CA GLU A 178 4.27 -9.75 3.82
C GLU A 178 4.89 -9.08 5.07
N TYR A 179 6.08 -8.51 4.91
CA TYR A 179 6.75 -7.75 5.97
C TYR A 179 5.98 -6.48 6.35
N LEU A 180 5.58 -5.67 5.35
CA LEU A 180 4.85 -4.43 5.59
C LEU A 180 3.47 -4.68 6.22
N MET A 181 2.78 -5.74 5.83
CA MET A 181 1.52 -6.15 6.47
C MET A 181 1.73 -6.43 7.96
N GLN A 182 2.78 -7.18 8.32
CA GLN A 182 3.08 -7.47 9.73
C GLN A 182 3.47 -6.21 10.53
N LEU A 183 4.16 -5.26 9.89
CA LEU A 183 4.58 -4.03 10.53
C LEU A 183 3.40 -3.09 10.85
N HIS A 184 2.35 -3.13 10.04
CA HIS A 184 1.18 -2.24 10.14
C HIS A 184 -0.11 -2.94 10.64
N SER A 185 0.00 -4.18 11.17
CA SER A 185 -1.11 -4.96 11.74
C SER A 185 -1.43 -4.55 13.16
#